data_cf727abcfd2cc2040d19423e9dcaf8f3
#
_entry.id   cf727abcfd2cc2040d19423e9dcaf8f3
#
_cell.length_a   1.000
_cell.length_b   1.000
_cell.length_c   1.000
_cell.angle_alpha   90.00
_cell.angle_beta   90.00
_cell.angle_gamma   90.00
#
_symmetry.space_group_name_H-M   'P 1'
#
loop_
_entity.id
_entity.type
_entity.pdbx_description
1 polymer ?
#
loop_
_entity_poly.entity_id
_entity_poly.type
_entity_poly.pdbx_seq_one_letter_code
_entity_poly.pdbx_strand_id
1 'polypeptide(L)'
;MIRVGRVGMIHFRFIINFKNTIFVFLMRIKNRYLLCELQFENDEIVEGLAGFALLKAINEELHLIFGDMAGVVSKSIQVKYYSFHTGLAIVKVAREYLRECWSAITLMTALRNRKCAMRVLHVGGTIQLVQKEAIRHNHVVIADLKKEFNVIFTAEKAALLEDEAKADLMQLCP
;
A
#
# COMPACT_ATOMS: atom_id res chain seq x y z
N MET A 1 -35.06 -3.27 -19.15
CA MET A 1 -33.71 -3.62 -19.66
C MET A 1 -32.70 -2.63 -19.06
N ILE A 2 -32.10 -2.98 -17.95
CA ILE A 2 -31.22 -2.06 -17.19
C ILE A 2 -29.77 -2.49 -17.42
N ARG A 3 -28.97 -1.60 -18.01
CA ARG A 3 -27.53 -1.80 -18.25
C ARG A 3 -26.78 -1.80 -16.92
N VAL A 4 -26.18 -2.94 -16.56
CA VAL A 4 -25.29 -3.06 -15.41
C VAL A 4 -23.88 -2.70 -15.85
N GLY A 5 -23.40 -1.55 -15.43
CA GLY A 5 -22.00 -1.15 -15.62
C GLY A 5 -21.12 -1.97 -14.68
N ARG A 6 -20.05 -2.59 -15.21
CA ARG A 6 -19.01 -3.27 -14.44
C ARG A 6 -18.20 -2.25 -13.66
N VAL A 7 -18.36 -2.24 -12.35
CA VAL A 7 -17.39 -1.65 -11.42
C VAL A 7 -17.06 -2.74 -10.42
N GLY A 8 -15.78 -3.12 -10.32
CA GLY A 8 -15.28 -4.18 -9.48
C GLY A 8 -15.40 -3.85 -7.98
N MET A 9 -16.58 -4.07 -7.44
CA MET A 9 -16.86 -4.02 -6.02
C MET A 9 -17.65 -5.27 -5.64
N ILE A 10 -17.09 -6.09 -4.75
CA ILE A 10 -17.82 -7.21 -4.17
C ILE A 10 -18.93 -6.62 -3.29
N HIS A 11 -20.16 -6.65 -3.78
CA HIS A 11 -21.34 -6.23 -3.05
C HIS A 11 -21.96 -7.44 -2.38
N PHE A 12 -21.90 -7.50 -1.06
CA PHE A 12 -22.76 -8.41 -0.31
C PHE A 12 -24.18 -7.86 -0.32
N ARG A 13 -25.08 -8.59 -0.95
CA ARG A 13 -26.50 -8.24 -1.08
C ARG A 13 -27.28 -9.02 -0.02
N PHE A 14 -27.67 -8.36 1.07
CA PHE A 14 -28.67 -8.91 1.99
C PHE A 14 -30.05 -8.49 1.51
N ILE A 15 -30.90 -9.47 1.20
CA ILE A 15 -32.30 -9.24 0.82
C ILE A 15 -33.15 -9.60 2.05
N ILE A 16 -33.72 -8.60 2.71
CA ILE A 16 -34.72 -8.80 3.76
C ILE A 16 -36.08 -8.44 3.16
N ASN A 17 -36.98 -9.42 3.09
CA ASN A 17 -38.33 -9.22 2.58
C ASN A 17 -39.28 -9.00 3.76
N PHE A 18 -39.72 -7.77 3.95
CA PHE A 18 -40.74 -7.42 4.93
C PHE A 18 -41.91 -6.73 4.19
N LYS A 19 -43.08 -7.40 4.12
CA LYS A 19 -44.34 -6.87 3.58
C LYS A 19 -44.18 -6.11 2.23
N ASN A 20 -43.87 -6.86 1.15
CA ASN A 20 -43.76 -6.34 -0.23
C ASN A 20 -42.81 -5.17 -0.49
N THR A 21 -41.95 -4.79 0.44
CA THR A 21 -40.91 -3.79 0.20
C THR A 21 -39.54 -4.45 0.22
N ILE A 22 -38.84 -4.45 -0.91
CA ILE A 22 -37.47 -5.00 -1.02
C ILE A 22 -36.51 -3.91 -0.55
N PHE A 23 -35.98 -4.05 0.67
CA PHE A 23 -34.89 -3.22 1.18
C PHE A 23 -33.56 -3.84 0.75
N VAL A 24 -32.88 -3.19 -0.19
CA VAL A 24 -31.51 -3.59 -0.58
C VAL A 24 -30.53 -2.83 0.31
N PHE A 25 -30.00 -3.51 1.32
CA PHE A 25 -28.93 -2.94 2.14
C PHE A 25 -27.59 -3.12 1.43
N LEU A 26 -27.09 -2.04 0.83
CA LEU A 26 -25.77 -2.01 0.20
C LEU A 26 -24.71 -1.77 1.28
N MET A 27 -24.14 -2.84 1.82
CA MET A 27 -22.96 -2.72 2.70
C MET A 27 -21.73 -2.38 1.86
N ARG A 28 -21.26 -1.14 1.95
CA ARG A 28 -20.03 -0.71 1.31
C ARG A 28 -18.85 -1.16 2.16
N ILE A 29 -18.01 -2.06 1.63
CA ILE A 29 -16.74 -2.41 2.28
C ILE A 29 -15.87 -1.16 2.32
N LYS A 30 -15.52 -0.75 3.54
CA LYS A 30 -14.63 0.40 3.76
C LYS A 30 -13.19 -0.08 3.73
N ASN A 31 -12.38 0.50 2.86
CA ASN A 31 -10.96 0.23 2.81
C ASN A 31 -10.15 1.31 3.54
N ARG A 32 -8.90 0.97 3.88
CA ARG A 32 -7.84 1.87 4.32
C ARG A 32 -6.63 1.66 3.45
N TYR A 33 -5.85 2.70 3.31
CA TYR A 33 -4.62 2.74 2.55
C TYR A 33 -3.51 3.17 3.51
N LEU A 34 -2.49 2.34 3.64
CA LEU A 34 -1.32 2.62 4.46
C LEU A 34 -0.19 3.05 3.53
N LEU A 35 0.39 4.21 3.79
CA LEU A 35 1.67 4.60 3.22
C LEU A 35 2.76 4.05 4.13
N CYS A 36 3.60 3.21 3.58
CA CYS A 36 4.67 2.54 4.30
C CYS A 36 6.01 2.87 3.67
N GLU A 37 7.04 2.92 4.48
CA GLU A 37 8.42 3.03 4.07
C GLU A 37 9.16 1.74 4.45
N LEU A 38 9.85 1.17 3.49
CA LEU A 38 10.71 0.00 3.64
C LEU A 38 12.16 0.45 3.63
N GLN A 39 12.90 0.14 4.69
CA GLN A 39 14.32 0.45 4.82
C GLN A 39 15.10 -0.84 5.06
N PHE A 40 16.17 -1.06 4.31
CA PHE A 40 17.10 -2.18 4.50
C PHE A 40 18.25 -1.78 5.42
N GLU A 41 18.85 -2.75 6.12
CA GLU A 41 19.91 -2.53 7.13
C GLU A 41 21.11 -1.73 6.57
N ASN A 42 21.44 -1.87 5.29
CA ASN A 42 22.60 -1.25 4.64
C ASN A 42 22.23 -0.12 3.68
N ASP A 43 21.00 0.40 3.74
CA ASP A 43 20.44 1.35 2.77
C ASP A 43 20.59 0.89 1.30
N GLU A 44 20.70 -0.44 1.10
CA GLU A 44 20.84 -1.03 -0.22
C GLU A 44 19.54 -0.90 -1.01
N ILE A 45 19.64 -0.35 -2.21
CA ILE A 45 18.55 -0.37 -3.20
C ILE A 45 18.47 -1.78 -3.78
N VAL A 46 17.40 -2.51 -3.45
CA VAL A 46 17.17 -3.86 -4.00
C VAL A 46 16.41 -3.75 -5.31
N GLU A 47 17.16 -3.69 -6.41
CA GLU A 47 16.56 -3.69 -7.74
C GLU A 47 15.74 -4.97 -7.98
N GLY A 48 14.61 -4.83 -8.71
CA GLY A 48 13.74 -5.95 -9.04
C GLY A 48 12.89 -6.49 -7.89
N LEU A 49 12.80 -5.75 -6.78
CA LEU A 49 11.82 -6.05 -5.74
C LEU A 49 10.43 -5.60 -6.23
N ALA A 50 9.61 -6.57 -6.63
CA ALA A 50 8.25 -6.30 -7.05
C ALA A 50 7.29 -6.21 -5.86
N GLY A 51 6.20 -5.44 -5.98
CA GLY A 51 5.15 -5.35 -4.97
C GLY A 51 4.56 -6.69 -4.55
N PHE A 52 4.63 -7.71 -5.43
CA PHE A 52 4.23 -9.07 -5.11
C PHE A 52 5.13 -9.73 -4.04
N ALA A 53 6.44 -9.49 -4.07
CA ALA A 53 7.34 -10.02 -3.06
C ALA A 53 7.08 -9.39 -1.68
N LEU A 54 6.76 -8.10 -1.66
CA LEU A 54 6.33 -7.40 -0.44
C LEU A 54 5.00 -7.95 0.08
N LEU A 55 4.02 -8.18 -0.79
CA LEU A 55 2.75 -8.78 -0.40
C LEU A 55 2.94 -10.17 0.20
N LYS A 56 3.81 -10.98 -0.39
CA LYS A 56 4.14 -12.32 0.11
C LYS A 56 4.74 -12.26 1.51
N ALA A 57 5.71 -11.38 1.74
CA ALA A 57 6.33 -11.21 3.06
C ALA A 57 5.32 -10.72 4.12
N ILE A 58 4.44 -9.76 3.80
CA ILE A 58 3.38 -9.32 4.71
C ILE A 58 2.45 -10.49 5.07
N ASN A 59 2.11 -11.34 4.11
CA ASN A 59 1.27 -12.52 4.37
C ASN A 59 1.98 -13.56 5.23
N GLU A 60 3.28 -13.79 5.03
CA GLU A 60 4.08 -14.69 5.87
C GLU A 60 4.12 -14.20 7.32
N GLU A 61 4.35 -12.90 7.54
CA GLU A 61 4.30 -12.30 8.89
C GLU A 61 2.91 -12.38 9.52
N LEU A 62 1.84 -12.17 8.74
CA LEU A 62 0.48 -12.36 9.24
C LEU A 62 0.25 -13.78 9.73
N HIS A 63 0.72 -14.79 8.98
CA HIS A 63 0.60 -16.19 9.41
C HIS A 63 1.40 -16.49 10.67
N LEU A 64 2.58 -15.90 10.82
CA LEU A 64 3.40 -16.05 12.03
C LEU A 64 2.73 -15.44 13.26
N ILE A 65 2.10 -14.27 13.12
CA ILE A 65 1.52 -13.52 14.25
C ILE A 65 0.11 -13.99 14.58
N PHE A 66 -0.74 -14.21 13.56
CA PHE A 66 -2.18 -14.44 13.73
C PHE A 66 -2.65 -15.85 13.35
N GLY A 67 -1.75 -16.74 12.90
CA GLY A 67 -2.08 -18.12 12.56
C GLY A 67 -3.23 -18.23 11.53
N ASP A 68 -4.26 -18.99 11.86
CA ASP A 68 -5.41 -19.26 10.97
C ASP A 68 -6.18 -18.01 10.55
N MET A 69 -6.22 -16.98 11.40
CA MET A 69 -6.86 -15.69 11.07
C MET A 69 -6.21 -14.99 9.90
N ALA A 70 -4.92 -15.23 9.66
CA ALA A 70 -4.18 -14.62 8.55
C ALA A 70 -4.80 -14.91 7.19
N GLY A 71 -5.38 -16.10 7.00
CA GLY A 71 -6.02 -16.47 5.73
C GLY A 71 -7.20 -15.59 5.32
N VAL A 72 -7.90 -15.00 6.28
CA VAL A 72 -9.00 -14.06 6.02
C VAL A 72 -8.44 -12.67 5.76
N VAL A 73 -7.49 -12.23 6.58
CA VAL A 73 -6.85 -10.91 6.49
C VAL A 73 -6.12 -10.75 5.16
N SER A 74 -5.33 -11.75 4.75
CA SER A 74 -4.53 -11.78 3.51
C SER A 74 -5.38 -11.51 2.26
N LYS A 75 -6.60 -12.04 2.20
CA LYS A 75 -7.51 -11.83 1.07
C LYS A 75 -7.93 -10.37 0.90
N SER A 76 -7.85 -9.57 1.95
CA SER A 76 -8.22 -8.16 1.93
C SER A 76 -7.06 -7.24 1.58
N ILE A 77 -5.81 -7.74 1.66
CA ILE A 77 -4.60 -6.95 1.47
C ILE A 77 -4.19 -6.93 0.01
N GLN A 78 -3.80 -5.76 -0.47
CA GLN A 78 -3.26 -5.55 -1.81
C GLN A 78 -2.17 -4.48 -1.74
N VAL A 79 -1.00 -4.79 -2.29
CA VAL A 79 0.04 -3.77 -2.55
C VAL A 79 -0.36 -3.05 -3.83
N LYS A 80 -0.64 -1.76 -3.73
CA LYS A 80 -1.08 -0.90 -4.84
C LYS A 80 0.09 -0.24 -5.54
N TYR A 81 1.13 0.07 -4.79
CA TYR A 81 2.31 0.76 -5.28
C TYR A 81 3.52 0.32 -4.46
N TYR A 82 4.64 0.21 -5.12
CA TYR A 82 5.95 0.06 -4.49
C TYR A 82 7.02 0.67 -5.39
N SER A 83 7.82 1.56 -4.84
CA SER A 83 9.00 2.13 -5.48
C SER A 83 10.25 1.63 -4.76
N PHE A 84 11.15 0.98 -5.48
CA PHE A 84 12.41 0.51 -4.92
C PHE A 84 13.42 1.66 -4.71
N HIS A 85 13.29 2.78 -5.45
CA HIS A 85 14.17 3.94 -5.31
C HIS A 85 13.93 4.70 -4.02
N THR A 86 12.67 4.85 -3.63
CA THR A 86 12.29 5.62 -2.43
C THR A 86 11.89 4.73 -1.25
N GLY A 87 11.84 3.42 -1.44
CA GLY A 87 11.37 2.47 -0.43
C GLY A 87 9.88 2.63 -0.06
N LEU A 88 9.12 3.47 -0.79
CA LEU A 88 7.73 3.72 -0.46
C LEU A 88 6.80 2.66 -1.04
N ALA A 89 5.84 2.23 -0.24
CA ALA A 89 4.77 1.32 -0.62
C ALA A 89 3.40 1.85 -0.20
N ILE A 90 2.37 1.58 -1.02
CA ILE A 90 0.97 1.82 -0.66
C ILE A 90 0.26 0.48 -0.55
N VAL A 91 -0.18 0.15 0.66
CA VAL A 91 -0.88 -1.09 0.97
C VAL A 91 -2.35 -0.78 1.24
N LYS A 92 -3.24 -1.44 0.50
CA LYS A 92 -4.69 -1.40 0.72
C LYS A 92 -5.11 -2.56 1.59
N VAL A 93 -6.01 -2.31 2.55
CA VAL A 93 -6.58 -3.33 3.43
C VAL A 93 -8.04 -2.97 3.76
N ALA A 94 -8.87 -3.97 4.09
CA ALA A 94 -10.21 -3.70 4.64
C ALA A 94 -10.08 -3.04 6.00
N ARG A 95 -10.98 -2.07 6.30
CA ARG A 95 -10.92 -1.29 7.54
C ARG A 95 -10.93 -2.14 8.81
N GLU A 96 -11.64 -3.26 8.77
CA GLU A 96 -11.77 -4.20 9.90
C GLU A 96 -10.45 -4.88 10.26
N TYR A 97 -9.57 -5.11 9.26
CA TYR A 97 -8.26 -5.78 9.43
C TYR A 97 -7.08 -4.81 9.41
N LEU A 98 -7.34 -3.52 9.66
CA LEU A 98 -6.30 -2.50 9.64
C LEU A 98 -5.22 -2.75 10.68
N ARG A 99 -5.62 -3.14 11.89
CA ARG A 99 -4.69 -3.36 13.03
C ARG A 99 -3.78 -4.54 12.77
N GLU A 100 -4.33 -5.64 12.29
CA GLU A 100 -3.61 -6.87 11.97
C GLU A 100 -2.58 -6.62 10.85
N CYS A 101 -3.01 -5.94 9.78
CA CYS A 101 -2.11 -5.56 8.70
C CYS A 101 -1.00 -4.61 9.18
N TRP A 102 -1.33 -3.62 10.00
CA TRP A 102 -0.35 -2.69 10.57
C TRP A 102 0.67 -3.42 11.44
N SER A 103 0.20 -4.31 12.33
CA SER A 103 1.10 -5.11 13.19
C SER A 103 2.06 -5.96 12.37
N ALA A 104 1.58 -6.67 11.34
CA ALA A 104 2.43 -7.47 10.47
C ALA A 104 3.48 -6.64 9.73
N ILE A 105 3.09 -5.47 9.21
CA ILE A 105 4.02 -4.54 8.55
C ILE A 105 5.11 -4.07 9.52
N THR A 106 4.74 -3.70 10.75
CA THR A 106 5.69 -3.13 11.72
C THR A 106 6.62 -4.19 12.31
N LEU A 107 6.17 -5.43 12.43
CA LEU A 107 6.94 -6.53 13.00
C LEU A 107 7.79 -7.28 11.95
N MET A 108 7.65 -6.94 10.68
CA MET A 108 8.45 -7.53 9.61
C MET A 108 9.93 -7.16 9.77
N THR A 109 10.79 -8.17 9.93
CA THR A 109 12.23 -8.01 10.17
C THR A 109 13.10 -8.41 8.99
N ALA A 110 12.55 -9.16 8.04
CA ALA A 110 13.29 -9.65 6.89
C ALA A 110 12.43 -9.71 5.62
N LEU A 111 13.03 -9.40 4.48
CA LEU A 111 12.45 -9.51 3.16
C LEU A 111 13.47 -10.16 2.21
N ARG A 112 13.14 -11.33 1.62
CA ARG A 112 14.05 -12.11 0.76
C ARG A 112 15.42 -12.38 1.42
N ASN A 113 15.44 -12.83 2.67
CA ASN A 113 16.64 -13.10 3.47
C ASN A 113 17.54 -11.88 3.73
N ARG A 114 17.03 -10.67 3.54
CA ARG A 114 17.72 -9.42 3.91
C ARG A 114 16.99 -8.79 5.07
N LYS A 115 17.72 -8.33 6.06
CA LYS A 115 17.14 -7.61 7.19
C LYS A 115 16.58 -6.27 6.72
N CYS A 116 15.38 -5.99 7.14
CA CYS A 116 14.69 -4.76 6.82
C CYS A 116 13.79 -4.31 7.97
N ALA A 117 13.43 -3.05 7.97
CA ALA A 117 12.38 -2.50 8.82
C ALA A 117 11.33 -1.85 7.93
N MET A 118 10.07 -2.04 8.25
CA MET A 118 8.98 -1.39 7.55
C MET A 118 8.14 -0.59 8.54
N ARG A 119 7.93 0.70 8.27
CA ARG A 119 7.15 1.58 9.12
C ARG A 119 5.97 2.18 8.36
N VAL A 120 4.86 2.38 9.05
CA VAL A 120 3.68 3.06 8.51
C VAL A 120 3.83 4.55 8.75
N LEU A 121 3.88 5.33 7.67
CA LEU A 121 4.01 6.79 7.71
C LEU A 121 2.64 7.48 7.82
N HIS A 122 1.65 6.99 7.07
CA HIS A 122 0.32 7.59 7.01
C HIS A 122 -0.76 6.55 6.73
N VAL A 123 -1.98 6.82 7.25
CA VAL A 123 -3.16 5.98 6.99
C VAL A 123 -4.29 6.86 6.47
N GLY A 124 -4.72 6.59 5.25
CA GLY A 124 -5.80 7.32 4.58
C GLY A 124 -7.06 6.49 4.34
N GLY A 125 -8.20 7.17 4.24
CA GLY A 125 -9.47 6.56 3.84
C GLY A 125 -9.63 6.40 2.33
N THR A 126 -8.87 7.14 1.55
CA THR A 126 -8.87 7.12 0.08
C THR A 126 -7.45 7.04 -0.45
N ILE A 127 -7.29 6.46 -1.63
CA ILE A 127 -5.98 6.35 -2.28
C ILE A 127 -5.40 7.74 -2.60
N GLN A 128 -6.24 8.68 -3.01
CA GLN A 128 -5.82 10.05 -3.38
C GLN A 128 -5.16 10.80 -2.21
N LEU A 129 -5.67 10.65 -0.98
CA LEU A 129 -5.06 11.27 0.20
C LEU A 129 -3.66 10.69 0.46
N VAL A 130 -3.52 9.37 0.32
CA VAL A 130 -2.24 8.69 0.54
C VAL A 130 -1.25 8.99 -0.58
N GLN A 131 -1.70 9.15 -1.83
CA GLN A 131 -0.86 9.59 -2.95
C GLN A 131 -0.27 10.98 -2.72
N LYS A 132 -1.10 11.93 -2.27
CA LYS A 132 -0.62 13.29 -1.95
C LYS A 132 0.47 13.27 -0.88
N GLU A 133 0.28 12.44 0.15
CA GLU A 133 1.25 12.29 1.23
C GLU A 133 2.53 11.58 0.74
N ALA A 134 2.42 10.59 -0.13
CA ALA A 134 3.56 9.92 -0.75
C ALA A 134 4.40 10.88 -1.60
N ILE A 135 3.74 11.74 -2.40
CA ILE A 135 4.44 12.76 -3.20
C ILE A 135 5.18 13.74 -2.28
N ARG A 136 4.51 14.20 -1.20
CA ARG A 136 5.15 15.10 -0.22
C ARG A 136 6.38 14.46 0.42
N HIS A 137 6.28 13.19 0.80
CA HIS A 137 7.38 12.45 1.41
C HIS A 137 8.54 12.24 0.43
N ASN A 138 8.24 11.89 -0.83
CA ASN A 138 9.27 11.76 -1.87
C ASN A 138 10.09 13.06 -2.06
N HIS A 139 9.42 14.21 -2.06
CA HIS A 139 10.14 15.50 -2.15
C HIS A 139 11.13 15.72 -0.98
N VAL A 140 10.76 15.31 0.23
CA VAL A 140 11.63 15.42 1.40
C VAL A 140 12.85 14.49 1.27
N VAL A 141 12.59 13.21 0.96
CA VAL A 141 13.65 12.20 0.80
C VAL A 141 14.63 12.59 -0.30
N ILE A 142 14.13 13.02 -1.46
CA ILE A 142 15.00 13.45 -2.58
C ILE A 142 15.78 14.73 -2.23
N ALA A 143 15.17 15.65 -1.46
CA ALA A 143 15.86 16.84 -0.99
C ALA A 143 17.01 16.51 0.00
N ASP A 144 16.82 15.51 0.85
CA ASP A 144 17.84 15.07 1.80
C ASP A 144 18.95 14.28 1.09
N LEU A 145 18.61 13.43 0.12
CA LEU A 145 19.60 12.77 -0.75
C LEU A 145 20.45 13.80 -1.53
N LYS A 146 19.85 14.88 -2.02
CA LYS A 146 20.59 15.97 -2.68
C LYS A 146 21.61 16.64 -1.76
N LYS A 147 21.30 16.78 -0.47
CA LYS A 147 22.23 17.39 0.52
C LYS A 147 23.41 16.46 0.84
N GLU A 148 23.15 15.16 0.98
CA GLU A 148 24.16 14.16 1.34
C GLU A 148 25.11 13.85 0.16
N PHE A 149 24.58 13.79 -1.06
CA PHE A 149 25.30 13.35 -2.27
C PHE A 149 25.64 14.51 -3.22
N ASN A 150 25.96 15.70 -2.71
CA ASN A 150 26.24 16.95 -3.46
C ASN A 150 27.25 16.82 -4.64
N VAL A 151 27.94 15.70 -4.78
CA VAL A 151 28.98 15.50 -5.83
C VAL A 151 28.53 14.52 -6.92
N ILE A 152 27.57 13.61 -6.66
CA ILE A 152 27.22 12.52 -7.59
C ILE A 152 25.79 12.64 -8.14
N PHE A 153 24.92 13.35 -7.43
CA PHE A 153 23.53 13.49 -7.81
C PHE A 153 23.30 14.79 -8.60
N THR A 154 23.38 14.70 -9.94
CA THR A 154 23.03 15.83 -10.81
C THR A 154 21.57 16.22 -10.61
N ALA A 155 21.28 17.53 -10.62
CA ALA A 155 19.93 18.07 -10.48
C ALA A 155 18.95 17.47 -11.51
N GLU A 156 19.44 17.12 -12.70
CA GLU A 156 18.68 16.45 -13.76
C GLU A 156 18.22 15.03 -13.36
N LYS A 157 19.08 14.26 -12.70
CA LYS A 157 18.74 12.88 -12.28
C LYS A 157 17.73 12.88 -11.14
N ALA A 158 17.81 13.86 -10.26
CA ALA A 158 16.81 14.04 -9.19
C ALA A 158 15.44 14.45 -9.74
N ALA A 159 15.39 15.36 -10.73
CA ALA A 159 14.17 15.76 -11.38
C ALA A 159 13.49 14.59 -12.13
N LEU A 160 14.28 13.78 -12.83
CA LEU A 160 13.79 12.55 -13.49
C LEU A 160 13.14 11.57 -12.50
N LEU A 161 13.79 11.30 -11.36
CA LEU A 161 13.24 10.41 -10.32
C LEU A 161 11.97 10.98 -9.67
N GLU A 162 11.88 12.30 -9.48
CA GLU A 162 10.67 12.95 -8.99
C GLU A 162 9.51 12.80 -9.98
N ASP A 163 9.78 13.03 -11.26
CA ASP A 163 8.74 12.93 -12.31
C ASP A 163 8.29 11.48 -12.53
N GLU A 164 9.19 10.52 -12.53
CA GLU A 164 8.86 9.10 -12.61
C GLU A 164 8.01 8.65 -11.42
N ALA A 165 8.45 8.92 -10.20
CA ALA A 165 7.71 8.56 -8.99
C ALA A 165 6.33 9.24 -8.92
N LYS A 166 6.23 10.47 -9.40
CA LYS A 166 4.95 11.19 -9.48
C LYS A 166 4.03 10.63 -10.55
N ALA A 167 4.57 10.28 -11.72
CA ALA A 167 3.82 9.66 -12.81
C ALA A 167 3.25 8.30 -12.39
N ASP A 168 4.06 7.45 -11.77
CA ASP A 168 3.64 6.14 -11.26
C ASP A 168 2.54 6.26 -10.20
N LEU A 169 2.69 7.21 -9.28
CA LEU A 169 1.68 7.48 -8.26
C LEU A 169 0.36 7.99 -8.87
N MET A 170 0.43 8.82 -9.92
CA MET A 170 -0.79 9.33 -10.58
C MET A 170 -1.55 8.26 -11.36
N GLN A 171 -0.88 7.24 -11.90
CA GLN A 171 -1.52 6.11 -12.60
C GLN A 171 -2.37 5.21 -11.69
N LEU A 172 -2.20 5.29 -10.37
CA LEU A 172 -2.99 4.51 -9.41
C LEU A 172 -4.45 4.94 -9.30
N CYS A 173 -4.77 6.12 -9.81
CA CYS A 173 -6.13 6.66 -9.80
C CYS A 173 -6.65 6.76 -11.23
N PRO A 174 -7.62 5.91 -11.64
CA PRO A 174 -8.34 6.12 -12.89
C PRO A 174 -9.28 7.31 -12.80
#